data_95df8c30a59d22798cf9324a30b387b7
#
_entry.id   95df8c30a59d22798cf9324a30b387b7
#
_cell.length_a   1.000
_cell.length_b   1.000
_cell.length_c   1.000
_cell.angle_alpha   90.00
_cell.angle_beta   90.00
_cell.angle_gamma   90.00
#
_symmetry.space_group_name_H-M   'P 1'
#
loop_
_entity.id
_entity.type
_entity.pdbx_description
1 polymer ?
#
loop_
_entity_poly.entity_id
_entity_poly.type
_entity_poly.pdbx_seq_one_letter_code
_entity_poly.pdbx_strand_id
1 'polypeptide(L)'
;MFNRQAPRWAHTLPSAIALMAPFDLLASLAMDIYLPVVPVMPQALQTSPAVVQLTLSIYLLVLGLGQLLFGPLSDRIGRRPVLLLGALLFIVASFALALSSSGGAFLAWRTVQAVGASAALVAIFATVRDVYADTREGASLYGLFASMLAFVPALGPMLGALVATAAGWRAIFVLLGVLGLIAWLRAQRQWQETRPAGSREARPALRRMLGSGAFWTYTLGFSAAMGTFFVFFSIAPRVLVGRMQYSSIAFSLAFATVALMMIITSRMANVFIARWNTRGTFVRGLCVMVAGVLLMALGTALPFSFATVVLPMWGIAVGLVMVVSVAANGALRDFADVSGMAVALYYAVQSVIVAGFGTLATVLLPGDTVWPLVAYGLLLPLASLIAVAALRCRA
;
A
#
# COMPACT_ATOMS: atom_id res chain seq x y z
N MET A 1 -16.13 25.72 29.08
CA MET A 1 -15.83 24.30 29.38
C MET A 1 -16.79 23.44 28.56
N PHE A 2 -16.40 22.99 27.38
CA PHE A 2 -17.21 22.06 26.60
C PHE A 2 -16.91 20.65 27.11
N ASN A 3 -17.95 20.04 27.69
CA ASN A 3 -17.93 18.66 28.16
C ASN A 3 -17.77 17.75 26.91
N ARG A 4 -16.53 17.41 26.55
CA ARG A 4 -16.24 16.36 25.55
C ARG A 4 -16.64 15.06 26.22
N GLN A 5 -17.87 14.58 25.97
CA GLN A 5 -18.20 13.20 26.29
C GLN A 5 -17.16 12.33 25.55
N ALA A 6 -16.31 11.65 26.32
CA ALA A 6 -15.36 10.71 25.81
C ALA A 6 -16.08 9.69 24.91
N PRO A 7 -15.52 9.34 23.75
CA PRO A 7 -16.12 8.32 22.90
C PRO A 7 -16.36 7.06 23.72
N ARG A 8 -17.52 6.42 23.54
CA ARG A 8 -17.89 5.16 24.22
C ARG A 8 -17.05 4.01 23.62
N TRP A 9 -15.77 3.93 23.97
CA TRP A 9 -14.89 2.87 23.55
C TRP A 9 -14.33 2.18 24.79
N ALA A 10 -14.91 1.04 25.14
CA ALA A 10 -14.62 0.32 26.38
C ALA A 10 -13.68 -0.88 26.17
N HIS A 11 -12.87 -0.88 25.09
CA HIS A 11 -11.96 -1.98 24.79
C HIS A 11 -10.58 -1.75 25.40
N THR A 12 -9.99 -2.80 25.99
CA THR A 12 -8.56 -2.84 26.31
C THR A 12 -7.72 -2.88 25.03
N LEU A 13 -6.47 -2.48 25.09
CA LEU A 13 -5.58 -2.46 23.91
C LEU A 13 -5.53 -3.82 23.18
N PRO A 14 -5.38 -4.99 23.82
CA PRO A 14 -5.43 -6.27 23.13
C PRO A 14 -6.76 -6.54 22.42
N SER A 15 -7.87 -6.14 23.02
CA SER A 15 -9.21 -6.28 22.42
C SER A 15 -9.38 -5.36 21.21
N ALA A 16 -8.88 -4.11 21.29
CA ALA A 16 -8.89 -3.16 20.20
C ALA A 16 -8.04 -3.66 19.02
N ILE A 17 -6.83 -4.17 19.29
CA ILE A 17 -5.97 -4.81 18.26
C ILE A 17 -6.72 -5.95 17.59
N ALA A 18 -7.26 -6.88 18.36
CA ALA A 18 -7.96 -8.05 17.83
C ALA A 18 -9.23 -7.70 17.03
N LEU A 19 -9.77 -6.50 17.21
CA LEU A 19 -10.93 -6.00 16.49
C LEU A 19 -10.56 -5.21 15.23
N MET A 20 -9.44 -4.46 15.24
CA MET A 20 -9.02 -3.58 14.15
C MET A 20 -8.05 -4.25 13.17
N ALA A 21 -7.06 -4.97 13.67
CA ALA A 21 -5.98 -5.54 12.88
C ALA A 21 -6.43 -6.49 11.76
N PRO A 22 -7.49 -7.30 11.90
CA PRO A 22 -7.95 -8.14 10.80
C PRO A 22 -8.34 -7.36 9.54
N PHE A 23 -8.93 -6.17 9.66
CA PHE A 23 -9.34 -5.37 8.50
C PHE A 23 -8.13 -4.71 7.81
N ASP A 24 -7.14 -4.23 8.58
CA ASP A 24 -5.89 -3.69 8.03
C ASP A 24 -5.11 -4.79 7.30
N LEU A 25 -5.00 -5.96 7.93
CA LEU A 25 -4.36 -7.13 7.35
C LEU A 25 -5.05 -7.58 6.06
N LEU A 26 -6.38 -7.67 6.04
CA LEU A 26 -7.14 -8.12 4.87
C LEU A 26 -7.03 -7.15 3.71
N ALA A 27 -7.04 -5.84 3.97
CA ALA A 27 -6.89 -4.82 2.94
C ALA A 27 -5.53 -4.93 2.23
N SER A 28 -4.45 -5.15 2.98
CA SER A 28 -3.10 -5.34 2.44
C SER A 28 -2.95 -6.73 1.80
N LEU A 29 -3.40 -7.78 2.50
CA LEU A 29 -3.29 -9.16 2.03
C LEU A 29 -4.03 -9.40 0.72
N ALA A 30 -5.19 -8.77 0.52
CA ALA A 30 -5.95 -8.91 -0.73
C ALA A 30 -5.17 -8.48 -1.98
N MET A 31 -4.16 -7.61 -1.83
CA MET A 31 -3.27 -7.24 -2.92
C MET A 31 -2.19 -8.29 -3.16
N ASP A 32 -1.59 -8.81 -2.10
CA ASP A 32 -0.36 -9.60 -2.16
C ASP A 32 -0.61 -11.10 -2.38
N ILE A 33 -1.69 -11.63 -1.81
CA ILE A 33 -1.95 -13.06 -1.72
C ILE A 33 -2.13 -13.75 -3.09
N TYR A 34 -2.65 -13.03 -4.10
CA TYR A 34 -2.90 -13.64 -5.40
C TYR A 34 -1.77 -13.47 -6.43
N LEU A 35 -0.69 -12.76 -6.07
CA LEU A 35 0.46 -12.55 -6.95
C LEU A 35 1.03 -13.83 -7.58
N PRO A 36 1.21 -14.93 -6.84
CA PRO A 36 1.79 -16.15 -7.40
C PRO A 36 0.97 -16.74 -8.55
N VAL A 37 -0.33 -16.43 -8.59
CA VAL A 37 -1.25 -16.97 -9.62
C VAL A 37 -1.50 -15.98 -10.76
N VAL A 38 -1.01 -14.75 -10.69
CA VAL A 38 -1.14 -13.72 -11.75
C VAL A 38 -0.76 -14.25 -13.13
N PRO A 39 0.31 -15.03 -13.33
CA PRO A 39 0.67 -15.58 -14.64
C PRO A 39 -0.37 -16.50 -15.28
N VAL A 40 -1.16 -17.22 -14.48
CA VAL A 40 -2.19 -18.16 -14.97
C VAL A 40 -3.57 -17.51 -15.12
N MET A 41 -3.76 -16.32 -14.55
CA MET A 41 -5.05 -15.61 -14.57
C MET A 41 -5.54 -15.24 -15.96
N PRO A 42 -4.69 -14.82 -16.95
CA PRO A 42 -5.16 -14.51 -18.30
C PRO A 42 -5.90 -15.69 -18.95
N GLN A 43 -5.37 -16.88 -18.82
CA GLN A 43 -6.00 -18.11 -19.35
C GLN A 43 -7.25 -18.48 -18.53
N ALA A 44 -7.16 -18.43 -17.21
CA ALA A 44 -8.25 -18.79 -16.30
C ALA A 44 -9.50 -17.88 -16.43
N LEU A 45 -9.31 -16.62 -16.81
CA LEU A 45 -10.35 -15.61 -16.97
C LEU A 45 -10.64 -15.26 -18.45
N GLN A 46 -10.03 -15.99 -19.41
CA GLN A 46 -10.17 -15.76 -20.85
C GLN A 46 -9.96 -14.27 -21.22
N THR A 47 -8.84 -13.68 -20.74
CA THR A 47 -8.57 -12.25 -20.87
C THR A 47 -7.10 -11.98 -21.20
N SER A 48 -6.77 -10.71 -21.47
CA SER A 48 -5.39 -10.31 -21.73
C SER A 48 -4.59 -10.12 -20.43
N PRO A 49 -3.26 -10.28 -20.47
CA PRO A 49 -2.38 -9.95 -19.36
C PRO A 49 -2.52 -8.48 -18.87
N ALA A 50 -2.87 -7.56 -19.77
CA ALA A 50 -3.11 -6.15 -19.44
C ALA A 50 -4.32 -5.99 -18.51
N VAL A 51 -5.43 -6.71 -18.76
CA VAL A 51 -6.61 -6.67 -17.88
C VAL A 51 -6.27 -7.22 -16.48
N VAL A 52 -5.50 -8.30 -16.40
CA VAL A 52 -5.04 -8.83 -15.10
C VAL A 52 -4.16 -7.80 -14.38
N GLN A 53 -3.27 -7.11 -15.10
CA GLN A 53 -2.46 -6.02 -14.55
C GLN A 53 -3.33 -4.87 -14.02
N LEU A 54 -4.38 -4.48 -14.75
CA LEU A 54 -5.32 -3.45 -14.30
C LEU A 54 -6.01 -3.81 -12.98
N THR A 55 -6.18 -5.08 -12.65
CA THR A 55 -6.78 -5.48 -11.35
C THR A 55 -5.92 -5.11 -10.14
N LEU A 56 -4.59 -5.09 -10.30
CA LEU A 56 -3.66 -4.59 -9.27
C LEU A 56 -3.72 -3.07 -9.18
N SER A 57 -3.66 -2.41 -10.32
CA SER A 57 -3.63 -0.94 -10.42
C SER A 57 -4.92 -0.31 -9.91
N ILE A 58 -6.08 -0.86 -10.30
CA ILE A 58 -7.39 -0.34 -9.86
C ILE A 58 -7.59 -0.55 -8.35
N TYR A 59 -7.09 -1.67 -7.81
CA TYR A 59 -7.17 -1.91 -6.38
C TYR A 59 -6.40 -0.83 -5.60
N LEU A 60 -5.16 -0.55 -5.98
CA LEU A 60 -4.34 0.47 -5.34
C LEU A 60 -4.92 1.89 -5.52
N LEU A 61 -5.38 2.21 -6.74
CA LEU A 61 -5.97 3.50 -7.05
C LEU A 61 -7.21 3.77 -6.19
N VAL A 62 -8.12 2.82 -6.14
CA VAL A 62 -9.38 2.92 -5.39
C VAL A 62 -9.11 2.93 -3.89
N LEU A 63 -8.13 2.13 -3.41
CA LEU A 63 -7.72 2.14 -2.01
C LEU A 63 -7.26 3.53 -1.55
N GLY A 64 -6.48 4.22 -2.39
CA GLY A 64 -6.00 5.57 -2.09
C GLY A 64 -7.05 6.67 -2.28
N LEU A 65 -7.74 6.70 -3.42
CA LEU A 65 -8.79 7.71 -3.67
C LEU A 65 -9.96 7.58 -2.72
N GLY A 66 -10.30 6.36 -2.32
CA GLY A 66 -11.36 6.10 -1.38
C GLY A 66 -11.11 6.76 -0.01
N GLN A 67 -9.85 6.98 0.39
CA GLN A 67 -9.55 7.69 1.63
C GLN A 67 -10.08 9.13 1.61
N LEU A 68 -10.04 9.81 0.46
CA LEU A 68 -10.60 11.16 0.30
C LEU A 68 -12.13 11.17 0.37
N LEU A 69 -12.78 10.09 -0.08
CA LEU A 69 -14.24 9.96 -0.08
C LEU A 69 -14.76 9.48 1.28
N PHE A 70 -14.18 8.43 1.82
CA PHE A 70 -14.64 7.80 3.06
C PHE A 70 -14.23 8.57 4.31
N GLY A 71 -13.20 9.45 4.25
CA GLY A 71 -12.85 10.34 5.35
C GLY A 71 -14.04 11.23 5.73
N PRO A 72 -14.48 12.16 4.86
CA PRO A 72 -15.63 13.01 5.12
C PRO A 72 -16.94 12.22 5.33
N LEU A 73 -17.12 11.10 4.63
CA LEU A 73 -18.31 10.27 4.81
C LEU A 73 -18.35 9.67 6.22
N SER A 74 -17.24 9.14 6.70
CA SER A 74 -17.07 8.59 8.05
C SER A 74 -17.26 9.67 9.12
N ASP A 75 -16.84 10.92 8.83
CA ASP A 75 -17.10 12.07 9.72
C ASP A 75 -18.59 12.44 9.77
N ARG A 76 -19.35 12.16 8.71
CA ARG A 76 -20.78 12.49 8.63
C ARG A 76 -21.68 11.41 9.20
N ILE A 77 -21.50 10.15 8.79
CA ILE A 77 -22.42 9.05 9.14
C ILE A 77 -21.92 8.19 10.31
N GLY A 78 -20.64 8.36 10.72
CA GLY A 78 -20.02 7.59 11.79
C GLY A 78 -18.97 6.58 11.30
N ARG A 79 -18.11 6.16 12.23
CA ARG A 79 -17.01 5.19 11.95
C ARG A 79 -17.56 3.79 11.76
N ARG A 80 -18.47 3.39 12.65
CA ARG A 80 -19.05 2.05 12.67
C ARG A 80 -19.83 1.72 11.39
N PRO A 81 -20.76 2.54 10.88
CA PRO A 81 -21.46 2.26 9.63
C PRO A 81 -20.52 2.14 8.43
N VAL A 82 -19.51 3.01 8.30
CA VAL A 82 -18.54 2.98 7.19
C VAL A 82 -17.71 1.71 7.24
N LEU A 83 -17.23 1.29 8.43
CA LEU A 83 -16.51 0.03 8.60
C LEU A 83 -17.38 -1.16 8.18
N LEU A 84 -18.58 -1.27 8.73
CA LEU A 84 -19.43 -2.44 8.53
C LEU A 84 -19.89 -2.58 7.08
N LEU A 85 -20.27 -1.48 6.43
CA LEU A 85 -20.63 -1.48 5.01
C LEU A 85 -19.42 -1.76 4.13
N GLY A 86 -18.26 -1.16 4.43
CA GLY A 86 -17.03 -1.42 3.70
C GLY A 86 -16.59 -2.87 3.80
N ALA A 87 -16.59 -3.43 4.99
CA ALA A 87 -16.25 -4.83 5.21
C ALA A 87 -17.24 -5.78 4.51
N LEU A 88 -18.54 -5.48 4.51
CA LEU A 88 -19.54 -6.26 3.78
C LEU A 88 -19.29 -6.23 2.28
N LEU A 89 -18.99 -5.07 1.71
CA LEU A 89 -18.61 -4.95 0.29
C LEU A 89 -17.35 -5.77 -0.03
N PHE A 90 -16.34 -5.73 0.84
CA PHE A 90 -15.13 -6.55 0.69
C PHE A 90 -15.43 -8.05 0.68
N ILE A 91 -16.30 -8.52 1.58
CA ILE A 91 -16.70 -9.91 1.70
C ILE A 91 -17.46 -10.38 0.45
N VAL A 92 -18.49 -9.65 0.06
CA VAL A 92 -19.31 -9.98 -1.13
C VAL A 92 -18.44 -10.00 -2.38
N ALA A 93 -17.59 -8.99 -2.56
CA ALA A 93 -16.67 -8.92 -3.69
C ALA A 93 -15.65 -10.08 -3.68
N SER A 94 -15.15 -10.47 -2.51
CA SER A 94 -14.22 -11.61 -2.41
C SER A 94 -14.87 -12.92 -2.86
N PHE A 95 -16.08 -13.23 -2.44
CA PHE A 95 -16.78 -14.42 -2.92
C PHE A 95 -17.13 -14.32 -4.41
N ALA A 96 -17.54 -13.15 -4.89
CA ALA A 96 -17.82 -12.92 -6.31
C ALA A 96 -16.58 -13.07 -7.19
N LEU A 97 -15.40 -12.66 -6.71
CA LEU A 97 -14.12 -12.90 -7.37
C LEU A 97 -13.81 -14.39 -7.52
N ALA A 98 -14.07 -15.18 -6.48
CA ALA A 98 -13.90 -16.64 -6.55
C ALA A 98 -14.82 -17.29 -7.60
N LEU A 99 -15.98 -16.71 -7.84
CA LEU A 99 -16.96 -17.19 -8.83
C LEU A 99 -16.76 -16.61 -10.24
N SER A 100 -15.85 -15.64 -10.39
CA SER A 100 -15.64 -14.96 -11.68
C SER A 100 -15.06 -15.90 -12.73
N SER A 101 -15.58 -15.78 -13.95
CA SER A 101 -15.15 -16.54 -15.14
C SER A 101 -14.64 -15.66 -16.28
N SER A 102 -14.73 -14.33 -16.15
CA SER A 102 -14.26 -13.39 -17.17
C SER A 102 -13.41 -12.26 -16.57
N GLY A 103 -12.45 -11.73 -17.34
CA GLY A 103 -11.59 -10.64 -16.91
C GLY A 103 -12.34 -9.37 -16.56
N GLY A 104 -13.42 -9.04 -17.29
CA GLY A 104 -14.25 -7.86 -17.00
C GLY A 104 -15.00 -7.96 -15.67
N ALA A 105 -15.64 -9.10 -15.39
CA ALA A 105 -16.32 -9.35 -14.12
C ALA A 105 -15.29 -9.34 -12.95
N PHE A 106 -14.14 -9.96 -13.14
CA PHE A 106 -13.08 -9.98 -12.15
C PHE A 106 -12.57 -8.56 -11.84
N LEU A 107 -12.32 -7.73 -12.86
CA LEU A 107 -11.91 -6.34 -12.68
C LEU A 107 -12.97 -5.52 -11.94
N ALA A 108 -14.26 -5.69 -12.28
CA ALA A 108 -15.35 -5.00 -11.60
C ALA A 108 -15.40 -5.38 -10.11
N TRP A 109 -15.35 -6.67 -9.79
CA TRP A 109 -15.36 -7.12 -8.40
C TRP A 109 -14.10 -6.75 -7.62
N ARG A 110 -12.94 -6.67 -8.29
CA ARG A 110 -11.72 -6.11 -7.68
C ARG A 110 -11.89 -4.65 -7.31
N THR A 111 -12.58 -3.87 -8.14
CA THR A 111 -12.92 -2.47 -7.83
C THR A 111 -13.82 -2.39 -6.60
N VAL A 112 -14.88 -3.19 -6.52
CA VAL A 112 -15.78 -3.23 -5.35
C VAL A 112 -15.04 -3.69 -4.09
N GLN A 113 -14.15 -4.67 -4.19
CA GLN A 113 -13.31 -5.14 -3.07
C GLN A 113 -12.41 -4.02 -2.55
N ALA A 114 -11.80 -3.23 -3.44
CA ALA A 114 -10.96 -2.10 -3.07
C ALA A 114 -11.75 -0.96 -2.41
N VAL A 115 -12.97 -0.67 -2.89
CA VAL A 115 -13.90 0.27 -2.23
C VAL A 115 -14.18 -0.17 -0.80
N GLY A 116 -14.50 -1.45 -0.60
CA GLY A 116 -14.75 -2.02 0.72
C GLY A 116 -13.54 -1.94 1.64
N ALA A 117 -12.36 -2.31 1.14
CA ALA A 117 -11.09 -2.23 1.87
C ALA A 117 -10.76 -0.78 2.29
N SER A 118 -10.91 0.18 1.37
CA SER A 118 -10.63 1.58 1.64
C SER A 118 -11.55 2.16 2.71
N ALA A 119 -12.86 1.85 2.66
CA ALA A 119 -13.83 2.28 3.67
C ALA A 119 -13.47 1.73 5.06
N ALA A 120 -13.10 0.45 5.13
CA ALA A 120 -12.69 -0.20 6.38
C ALA A 120 -11.41 0.44 6.95
N LEU A 121 -10.37 0.66 6.14
CA LEU A 121 -9.13 1.29 6.57
C LEU A 121 -9.35 2.70 7.13
N VAL A 122 -10.13 3.53 6.42
CA VAL A 122 -10.44 4.89 6.88
C VAL A 122 -11.13 4.85 8.25
N ALA A 123 -12.10 3.95 8.44
CA ALA A 123 -12.81 3.84 9.69
C ALA A 123 -11.90 3.38 10.85
N ILE A 124 -10.95 2.46 10.58
CA ILE A 124 -9.96 2.00 11.57
C ILE A 124 -9.06 3.16 12.00
N PHE A 125 -8.39 3.81 11.05
CA PHE A 125 -7.45 4.89 11.36
C PHE A 125 -8.15 6.09 11.99
N ALA A 126 -9.40 6.40 11.59
CA ALA A 126 -10.22 7.41 12.23
C ALA A 126 -10.55 7.01 13.69
N THR A 127 -10.91 5.75 13.94
CA THR A 127 -11.18 5.24 15.29
C THR A 127 -9.94 5.31 16.18
N VAL A 128 -8.77 4.90 15.67
CA VAL A 128 -7.50 5.02 16.41
C VAL A 128 -7.22 6.47 16.78
N ARG A 129 -7.41 7.40 15.85
CA ARG A 129 -7.25 8.83 16.12
C ARG A 129 -8.27 9.36 17.14
N ASP A 130 -9.54 8.97 17.00
CA ASP A 130 -10.62 9.48 17.85
C ASP A 130 -10.52 9.00 19.30
N VAL A 131 -9.98 7.78 19.51
CA VAL A 131 -9.89 7.11 20.83
C VAL A 131 -8.52 7.24 21.47
N TYR A 132 -7.45 7.11 20.69
CA TYR A 132 -6.09 6.93 21.18
C TYR A 132 -5.14 8.07 20.77
N ALA A 133 -5.68 9.26 20.36
CA ALA A 133 -4.84 10.42 20.05
C ALA A 133 -3.91 10.75 21.23
N ASP A 134 -2.64 10.95 20.94
CA ASP A 134 -1.59 11.35 21.89
C ASP A 134 -1.35 10.37 23.06
N THR A 135 -1.81 9.12 22.92
CA THR A 135 -1.58 8.07 23.93
C THR A 135 -0.47 7.09 23.49
N ARG A 136 0.13 6.38 24.45
CA ARG A 136 1.10 5.32 24.16
C ARG A 136 0.45 4.15 23.42
N GLU A 137 -0.81 3.88 23.72
CA GLU A 137 -1.63 2.84 23.08
C GLU A 137 -1.84 3.17 21.59
N GLY A 138 -2.10 4.43 21.25
CA GLY A 138 -2.21 4.89 19.86
C GLY A 138 -0.91 4.68 19.07
N ALA A 139 0.23 5.06 19.65
CA ALA A 139 1.53 4.80 19.06
C ALA A 139 1.79 3.31 18.83
N SER A 140 1.36 2.45 19.79
CA SER A 140 1.48 0.99 19.67
C SER A 140 0.60 0.43 18.54
N LEU A 141 -0.63 0.93 18.36
CA LEU A 141 -1.53 0.53 17.29
C LEU A 141 -0.97 0.91 15.90
N TYR A 142 -0.52 2.16 15.74
CA TYR A 142 0.13 2.59 14.49
C TYR A 142 1.40 1.79 14.19
N GLY A 143 2.22 1.49 15.21
CA GLY A 143 3.41 0.66 15.08
C GLY A 143 3.09 -0.77 14.66
N LEU A 144 2.00 -1.35 15.18
CA LEU A 144 1.52 -2.68 14.78
C LEU A 144 1.05 -2.69 13.31
N PHE A 145 0.23 -1.71 12.88
CA PHE A 145 -0.24 -1.62 11.50
C PHE A 145 0.92 -1.39 10.53
N ALA A 146 1.87 -0.54 10.87
CA ALA A 146 3.10 -0.38 10.09
C ALA A 146 3.91 -1.68 10.00
N SER A 147 3.98 -2.47 11.06
CA SER A 147 4.64 -3.78 11.06
C SER A 147 3.90 -4.77 10.16
N MET A 148 2.56 -4.81 10.20
CA MET A 148 1.75 -5.65 9.32
C MET A 148 2.01 -5.32 7.84
N LEU A 149 2.06 -4.04 7.50
CA LEU A 149 2.36 -3.57 6.14
C LEU A 149 3.76 -4.03 5.67
N ALA A 150 4.72 -4.20 6.56
CA ALA A 150 6.06 -4.71 6.23
C ALA A 150 6.08 -6.25 6.07
N PHE A 151 5.28 -6.99 6.85
CA PHE A 151 5.26 -8.46 6.81
C PHE A 151 4.36 -9.04 5.72
N VAL A 152 3.26 -8.36 5.36
CA VAL A 152 2.29 -8.85 4.38
C VAL A 152 2.91 -9.12 3.01
N PRO A 153 3.79 -8.28 2.44
CA PRO A 153 4.45 -8.58 1.18
C PRO A 153 5.34 -9.83 1.22
N ALA A 154 5.86 -10.19 2.40
CA ALA A 154 6.65 -11.41 2.55
C ALA A 154 5.78 -12.66 2.66
N LEU A 155 4.77 -12.61 3.50
CA LEU A 155 3.94 -13.77 3.85
C LEU A 155 2.73 -13.95 2.93
N GLY A 156 2.22 -12.86 2.36
CA GLY A 156 1.04 -12.88 1.49
C GLY A 156 1.22 -13.80 0.27
N PRO A 157 2.27 -13.60 -0.55
CA PRO A 157 2.52 -14.48 -1.69
C PRO A 157 2.79 -15.93 -1.28
N MET A 158 3.46 -16.18 -0.14
CA MET A 158 3.68 -17.54 0.36
C MET A 158 2.36 -18.24 0.70
N LEU A 159 1.51 -17.55 1.45
CA LEU A 159 0.17 -18.05 1.76
C LEU A 159 -0.65 -18.28 0.49
N GLY A 160 -0.59 -17.34 -0.45
CA GLY A 160 -1.26 -17.44 -1.75
C GLY A 160 -0.79 -18.66 -2.56
N ALA A 161 0.51 -18.89 -2.63
CA ALA A 161 1.08 -20.05 -3.30
C ALA A 161 0.63 -21.37 -2.66
N LEU A 162 0.65 -21.46 -1.33
CA LEU A 162 0.18 -22.65 -0.59
C LEU A 162 -1.31 -22.93 -0.84
N VAL A 163 -2.16 -21.91 -0.70
CA VAL A 163 -3.62 -22.03 -0.92
C VAL A 163 -3.91 -22.40 -2.37
N ALA A 164 -3.24 -21.76 -3.34
CA ALA A 164 -3.46 -22.01 -4.76
C ALA A 164 -3.02 -23.44 -5.15
N THR A 165 -1.93 -23.93 -4.58
CA THR A 165 -1.43 -25.30 -4.84
C THR A 165 -2.38 -26.34 -4.24
N ALA A 166 -2.94 -26.09 -3.07
CA ALA A 166 -3.83 -27.02 -2.38
C ALA A 166 -5.26 -27.04 -2.94
N ALA A 167 -5.82 -25.89 -3.32
CA ALA A 167 -7.25 -25.76 -3.64
C ALA A 167 -7.55 -24.84 -4.84
N GLY A 168 -6.52 -24.46 -5.61
CA GLY A 168 -6.65 -23.57 -6.76
C GLY A 168 -6.76 -22.09 -6.42
N TRP A 169 -6.62 -21.24 -7.44
CA TRP A 169 -6.59 -19.80 -7.26
C TRP A 169 -7.89 -19.19 -6.68
N ARG A 170 -9.03 -19.82 -6.95
CA ARG A 170 -10.34 -19.39 -6.43
C ARG A 170 -10.41 -19.46 -4.92
N ALA A 171 -9.74 -20.43 -4.31
CA ALA A 171 -9.68 -20.59 -2.85
C ALA A 171 -9.02 -19.41 -2.12
N ILE A 172 -8.15 -18.68 -2.80
CA ILE A 172 -7.56 -17.44 -2.25
C ILE A 172 -8.65 -16.41 -1.92
N PHE A 173 -9.58 -16.20 -2.84
CA PHE A 173 -10.66 -15.24 -2.65
C PHE A 173 -11.73 -15.73 -1.68
N VAL A 174 -11.98 -17.04 -1.66
CA VAL A 174 -12.84 -17.67 -0.62
C VAL A 174 -12.23 -17.45 0.76
N LEU A 175 -10.93 -17.66 0.93
CA LEU A 175 -10.22 -17.43 2.19
C LEU A 175 -10.38 -15.98 2.64
N LEU A 176 -10.15 -15.00 1.76
CA LEU A 176 -10.34 -13.58 2.07
C LEU A 176 -11.77 -13.26 2.49
N GLY A 177 -12.75 -13.84 1.79
CA GLY A 177 -14.17 -13.68 2.11
C GLY A 177 -14.53 -14.25 3.48
N VAL A 178 -14.05 -15.46 3.80
CA VAL A 178 -14.30 -16.12 5.09
C VAL A 178 -13.65 -15.35 6.24
N LEU A 179 -12.37 -14.97 6.10
CA LEU A 179 -11.68 -14.18 7.13
C LEU A 179 -12.35 -12.82 7.32
N GLY A 180 -12.77 -12.17 6.22
CA GLY A 180 -13.54 -10.92 6.26
C GLY A 180 -14.87 -11.10 7.00
N LEU A 181 -15.59 -12.19 6.75
CA LEU A 181 -16.87 -12.49 7.41
C LEU A 181 -16.68 -12.69 8.92
N ILE A 182 -15.66 -13.42 9.33
CA ILE A 182 -15.33 -13.61 10.76
C ILE A 182 -15.04 -12.26 11.42
N ALA A 183 -14.21 -11.42 10.79
CA ALA A 183 -13.88 -10.09 11.28
C ALA A 183 -15.14 -9.19 11.36
N TRP A 184 -15.99 -9.23 10.34
CA TRP A 184 -17.23 -8.45 10.27
C TRP A 184 -18.24 -8.85 11.35
N LEU A 185 -18.48 -10.16 11.54
CA LEU A 185 -19.38 -10.67 12.60
C LEU A 185 -18.93 -10.23 13.98
N ARG A 186 -17.62 -10.23 14.22
CA ARG A 186 -17.05 -9.75 15.47
C ARG A 186 -17.22 -8.24 15.61
N ALA A 187 -16.91 -7.47 14.57
CA ALA A 187 -17.06 -6.02 14.55
C ALA A 187 -18.53 -5.60 14.70
N GLN A 188 -19.47 -6.29 14.06
CA GLN A 188 -20.91 -6.01 14.20
C GLN A 188 -21.37 -6.06 15.65
N ARG A 189 -20.84 -7.00 16.45
CA ARG A 189 -21.21 -7.17 17.86
C ARG A 189 -20.46 -6.25 18.81
N GLN A 190 -19.19 -5.94 18.53
CA GLN A 190 -18.28 -5.32 19.50
C GLN A 190 -17.87 -3.90 19.11
N TRP A 191 -17.93 -3.50 17.82
CA TRP A 191 -17.49 -2.18 17.41
C TRP A 191 -18.43 -1.09 17.89
N GLN A 192 -17.91 -0.16 18.68
CA GLN A 192 -18.63 0.99 19.20
C GLN A 192 -18.41 2.20 18.32
N GLU A 193 -19.41 3.10 18.24
CA GLU A 193 -19.27 4.35 17.50
C GLU A 193 -18.33 5.31 18.24
N THR A 194 -17.36 5.86 17.53
CA THR A 194 -16.31 6.73 18.10
C THR A 194 -16.32 8.14 17.55
N ARG A 195 -17.27 8.46 16.66
CA ARG A 195 -17.36 9.77 16.04
C ARG A 195 -17.50 10.88 17.09
N PRO A 196 -16.58 11.90 17.10
CA PRO A 196 -16.73 13.06 17.97
C PRO A 196 -17.92 13.93 17.57
N ALA A 197 -18.65 14.51 18.52
CA ALA A 197 -19.67 15.49 18.24
C ALA A 197 -19.01 16.80 17.74
N GLY A 198 -19.37 17.25 16.52
CA GLY A 198 -18.95 18.55 16.00
C GLY A 198 -17.68 18.61 15.15
N SER A 199 -17.48 17.69 14.20
CA SER A 199 -16.37 17.80 13.23
C SER A 199 -16.56 19.01 12.30
N ARG A 200 -15.56 19.94 12.27
CA ARG A 200 -15.54 21.15 11.44
C ARG A 200 -15.09 20.88 10.00
N GLU A 201 -15.65 21.64 9.05
CA GLU A 201 -15.31 21.60 7.64
C GLU A 201 -13.85 22.06 7.38
N ALA A 202 -13.14 21.28 6.55
CA ALA A 202 -11.69 21.40 6.34
C ALA A 202 -11.30 22.03 4.98
N ARG A 203 -12.18 22.83 4.33
CA ARG A 203 -11.99 23.39 2.98
C ARG A 203 -10.79 24.35 2.78
N PRO A 204 -10.41 25.25 3.72
CA PRO A 204 -9.29 26.18 3.49
C PRO A 204 -7.92 25.53 3.40
N ALA A 205 -7.73 24.36 4.03
CA ALA A 205 -6.45 23.68 4.12
C ALA A 205 -5.98 23.06 2.79
N LEU A 206 -6.89 22.59 1.95
CA LEU A 206 -6.56 21.94 0.68
C LEU A 206 -5.74 22.86 -0.25
N ARG A 207 -6.15 24.15 -0.39
CA ARG A 207 -5.44 25.12 -1.23
C ARG A 207 -4.02 25.39 -0.71
N ARG A 208 -3.84 25.48 0.61
CA ARG A 208 -2.54 25.67 1.27
C ARG A 208 -1.61 24.48 0.99
N MET A 209 -2.14 23.27 1.05
CA MET A 209 -1.38 22.04 0.80
C MET A 209 -0.96 21.91 -0.66
N LEU A 210 -1.89 22.16 -1.59
CA LEU A 210 -1.60 22.10 -3.04
C LEU A 210 -0.60 23.17 -3.47
N GLY A 211 -0.47 24.29 -2.74
CA GLY A 211 0.54 25.32 -2.95
C GLY A 211 1.91 25.03 -2.34
N SER A 212 2.06 23.98 -1.52
CA SER A 212 3.30 23.68 -0.81
C SER A 212 4.29 22.89 -1.67
N GLY A 213 5.44 23.50 -2.00
CA GLY A 213 6.52 22.81 -2.70
C GLY A 213 7.10 21.63 -1.90
N ALA A 214 7.15 21.73 -0.57
CA ALA A 214 7.60 20.64 0.29
C ALA A 214 6.65 19.45 0.22
N PHE A 215 5.33 19.70 0.31
CA PHE A 215 4.31 18.67 0.17
C PHE A 215 4.50 17.88 -1.14
N TRP A 216 4.58 18.56 -2.28
CA TRP A 216 4.76 17.91 -3.58
C TRP A 216 6.06 17.15 -3.71
N THR A 217 7.18 17.73 -3.26
CA THR A 217 8.52 17.11 -3.38
C THR A 217 8.59 15.80 -2.60
N TYR A 218 8.16 15.80 -1.33
CA TYR A 218 8.22 14.60 -0.51
C TYR A 218 7.15 13.57 -0.91
N THR A 219 5.96 14.02 -1.36
CA THR A 219 4.93 13.13 -1.91
C THR A 219 5.39 12.47 -3.21
N LEU A 220 6.06 13.21 -4.10
CA LEU A 220 6.63 12.66 -5.32
C LEU A 220 7.70 11.60 -5.02
N GLY A 221 8.60 11.84 -4.06
CA GLY A 221 9.60 10.86 -3.65
C GLY A 221 8.99 9.62 -3.00
N PHE A 222 7.96 9.80 -2.18
CA PHE A 222 7.19 8.68 -1.64
C PHE A 222 6.52 7.86 -2.75
N SER A 223 5.93 8.55 -3.72
CA SER A 223 5.33 7.91 -4.91
C SER A 223 6.38 7.20 -5.76
N ALA A 224 7.57 7.77 -5.89
CA ALA A 224 8.69 7.13 -6.56
C ALA A 224 9.10 5.82 -5.88
N ALA A 225 9.22 5.84 -4.54
CA ALA A 225 9.57 4.66 -3.75
C ALA A 225 8.47 3.58 -3.82
N MET A 226 7.25 3.93 -3.46
CA MET A 226 6.14 2.99 -3.43
C MET A 226 5.77 2.47 -4.82
N GLY A 227 5.88 3.31 -5.84
CA GLY A 227 5.59 2.88 -7.21
C GLY A 227 6.69 2.00 -7.81
N THR A 228 7.95 2.20 -7.45
CA THR A 228 9.02 1.27 -7.84
C THR A 228 8.75 -0.13 -7.25
N PHE A 229 8.30 -0.19 -5.99
CA PHE A 229 7.88 -1.44 -5.37
C PHE A 229 6.64 -2.02 -6.05
N PHE A 230 5.63 -1.19 -6.35
CA PHE A 230 4.42 -1.62 -7.06
C PHE A 230 4.72 -2.18 -8.45
N VAL A 231 5.60 -1.54 -9.22
CA VAL A 231 5.99 -2.04 -10.55
C VAL A 231 6.75 -3.35 -10.43
N PHE A 232 7.69 -3.47 -9.47
CA PHE A 232 8.34 -4.76 -9.19
C PHE A 232 7.31 -5.84 -8.85
N PHE A 233 6.42 -5.54 -7.92
CA PHE A 233 5.31 -6.40 -7.52
C PHE A 233 4.49 -6.91 -8.71
N SER A 234 4.25 -6.04 -9.68
CA SER A 234 3.45 -6.31 -10.87
C SER A 234 4.17 -7.18 -11.91
N ILE A 235 5.47 -6.98 -12.09
CA ILE A 235 6.25 -7.71 -13.11
C ILE A 235 6.92 -8.97 -12.54
N ALA A 236 7.22 -9.02 -11.25
CA ALA A 236 7.95 -10.11 -10.62
C ALA A 236 7.36 -11.50 -10.91
N PRO A 237 6.03 -11.74 -10.87
CA PRO A 237 5.48 -13.04 -11.23
C PRO A 237 5.76 -13.44 -12.68
N ARG A 238 5.70 -12.50 -13.64
CA ARG A 238 5.96 -12.77 -15.05
C ARG A 238 7.44 -13.03 -15.31
N VAL A 239 8.32 -12.28 -14.65
CA VAL A 239 9.76 -12.43 -14.78
C VAL A 239 10.23 -13.69 -14.08
N LEU A 240 9.91 -13.86 -12.78
CA LEU A 240 10.45 -14.96 -11.98
C LEU A 240 9.76 -16.30 -12.29
N VAL A 241 8.43 -16.35 -12.36
CA VAL A 241 7.71 -17.59 -12.66
C VAL A 241 7.63 -17.82 -14.16
N GLY A 242 7.23 -16.81 -14.94
CA GLY A 242 7.04 -16.95 -16.39
C GLY A 242 8.36 -17.16 -17.15
N ARG A 243 9.35 -16.29 -16.96
CA ARG A 243 10.59 -16.31 -17.75
C ARG A 243 11.72 -17.12 -17.10
N MET A 244 11.91 -17.00 -15.79
CA MET A 244 12.94 -17.75 -15.06
C MET A 244 12.49 -19.15 -14.62
N GLN A 245 11.22 -19.50 -14.86
CA GLN A 245 10.63 -20.81 -14.54
C GLN A 245 10.72 -21.18 -13.04
N TYR A 246 10.69 -20.18 -12.16
CA TYR A 246 10.62 -20.44 -10.73
C TYR A 246 9.28 -21.07 -10.37
N SER A 247 9.28 -22.04 -9.47
CA SER A 247 8.05 -22.51 -8.84
C SER A 247 7.40 -21.39 -8.02
N SER A 248 6.10 -21.47 -7.74
CA SER A 248 5.39 -20.51 -6.90
C SER A 248 6.03 -20.35 -5.51
N ILE A 249 6.61 -21.41 -4.98
CA ILE A 249 7.34 -21.39 -3.69
C ILE A 249 8.67 -20.65 -3.86
N ALA A 250 9.46 -20.95 -4.89
CA ALA A 250 10.73 -20.28 -5.16
C ALA A 250 10.53 -18.78 -5.42
N PHE A 251 9.47 -18.40 -6.17
CA PHE A 251 9.04 -17.02 -6.34
C PHE A 251 8.77 -16.34 -4.99
N SER A 252 7.96 -16.99 -4.14
CA SER A 252 7.57 -16.42 -2.84
C SER A 252 8.78 -16.26 -1.91
N LEU A 253 9.72 -17.22 -1.92
CA LEU A 253 10.98 -17.11 -1.17
C LEU A 253 11.86 -15.97 -1.70
N ALA A 254 12.05 -15.85 -3.02
CA ALA A 254 12.80 -14.75 -3.62
C ALA A 254 12.19 -13.39 -3.23
N PHE A 255 10.85 -13.29 -3.29
CA PHE A 255 10.12 -12.07 -2.90
C PHE A 255 10.27 -11.79 -1.40
N ALA A 256 10.22 -12.80 -0.55
CA ALA A 256 10.43 -12.68 0.89
C ALA A 256 11.82 -12.14 1.25
N THR A 257 12.87 -12.44 0.45
CA THR A 257 14.21 -11.85 0.68
C THR A 257 14.22 -10.34 0.51
N VAL A 258 13.45 -9.81 -0.45
CA VAL A 258 13.29 -8.35 -0.66
C VAL A 258 12.57 -7.74 0.54
N ALA A 259 11.49 -8.36 1.02
CA ALA A 259 10.78 -7.90 2.21
C ALA A 259 11.66 -7.97 3.47
N LEU A 260 12.50 -8.98 3.60
CA LEU A 260 13.48 -9.09 4.69
C LEU A 260 14.45 -7.90 4.68
N MET A 261 14.96 -7.51 3.52
CA MET A 261 15.82 -6.32 3.38
C MET A 261 15.08 -5.04 3.78
N MET A 262 13.78 -4.91 3.45
CA MET A 262 12.96 -3.80 3.90
C MET A 262 12.82 -3.78 5.44
N ILE A 263 12.58 -4.93 6.06
CA ILE A 263 12.43 -5.07 7.52
C ILE A 263 13.75 -4.69 8.22
N ILE A 264 14.88 -5.23 7.77
CA ILE A 264 16.21 -4.93 8.32
C ILE A 264 16.48 -3.41 8.22
N THR A 265 16.23 -2.83 7.05
CA THR A 265 16.47 -1.40 6.81
C THR A 265 15.56 -0.52 7.67
N SER A 266 14.29 -0.93 7.87
CA SER A 266 13.34 -0.18 8.70
C SER A 266 13.79 -0.08 10.18
N ARG A 267 14.47 -1.11 10.70
CA ARG A 267 15.09 -1.09 12.04
C ARG A 267 16.22 -0.07 12.16
N MET A 268 16.86 0.27 11.04
CA MET A 268 17.94 1.25 10.98
C MET A 268 17.45 2.67 10.67
N ALA A 269 16.18 2.90 10.43
CA ALA A 269 15.64 4.19 10.01
C ALA A 269 16.02 5.33 10.97
N ASN A 270 15.92 5.11 12.28
CA ASN A 270 16.30 6.11 13.28
C ASN A 270 17.79 6.47 13.23
N VAL A 271 18.67 5.51 12.92
CA VAL A 271 20.12 5.75 12.75
C VAL A 271 20.36 6.63 11.54
N PHE A 272 19.68 6.38 10.43
CA PHE A 272 19.80 7.19 9.22
C PHE A 272 19.31 8.62 9.45
N ILE A 273 18.16 8.79 10.13
CA ILE A 273 17.59 10.10 10.44
C ILE A 273 18.51 10.88 11.40
N ALA A 274 19.04 10.23 12.44
CA ALA A 274 19.95 10.85 13.38
C ALA A 274 21.27 11.32 12.71
N ARG A 275 21.80 10.51 11.77
CA ARG A 275 23.07 10.82 11.10
C ARG A 275 22.94 11.83 9.96
N TRP A 276 21.81 11.81 9.22
CA TRP A 276 21.68 12.57 7.95
C TRP A 276 20.48 13.51 7.92
N ASN A 277 19.72 13.61 8.99
CA ASN A 277 18.43 14.29 9.09
C ASN A 277 17.40 13.82 8.05
N THR A 278 16.19 14.36 8.09
CA THR A 278 15.06 13.99 7.19
C THR A 278 15.44 14.17 5.71
N ARG A 279 15.98 15.34 5.35
CA ARG A 279 16.33 15.65 3.96
C ARG A 279 17.50 14.81 3.44
N GLY A 280 18.54 14.67 4.26
CA GLY A 280 19.74 13.89 3.89
C GLY A 280 19.43 12.42 3.70
N THR A 281 18.57 11.83 4.55
CA THR A 281 18.09 10.45 4.41
C THR A 281 17.25 10.29 3.15
N PHE A 282 16.35 11.23 2.87
CA PHE A 282 15.51 11.22 1.68
C PHE A 282 16.32 11.22 0.37
N VAL A 283 17.30 12.16 0.25
CA VAL A 283 18.14 12.25 -0.96
C VAL A 283 18.99 11.01 -1.14
N ARG A 284 19.65 10.51 -0.07
CA ARG A 284 20.46 9.28 -0.16
C ARG A 284 19.63 8.06 -0.49
N GLY A 285 18.42 7.96 0.07
CA GLY A 285 17.50 6.90 -0.28
C GLY A 285 17.14 6.89 -1.77
N LEU A 286 16.83 8.05 -2.35
CA LEU A 286 16.58 8.17 -3.80
C LEU A 286 17.83 7.82 -4.63
N CYS A 287 19.03 8.24 -4.22
CA CYS A 287 20.28 7.88 -4.90
C CYS A 287 20.56 6.37 -4.86
N VAL A 288 20.33 5.72 -3.71
CA VAL A 288 20.48 4.26 -3.58
C VAL A 288 19.48 3.52 -4.47
N MET A 289 18.22 4.01 -4.55
CA MET A 289 17.23 3.46 -5.47
C MET A 289 17.69 3.57 -6.92
N VAL A 290 18.13 4.75 -7.36
CA VAL A 290 18.64 4.97 -8.73
C VAL A 290 19.82 4.04 -9.03
N ALA A 291 20.77 3.92 -8.10
CA ALA A 291 21.92 3.02 -8.25
C ALA A 291 21.48 1.55 -8.41
N GLY A 292 20.53 1.07 -7.59
CA GLY A 292 19.98 -0.27 -7.70
C GLY A 292 19.26 -0.51 -9.04
N VAL A 293 18.49 0.49 -9.51
CA VAL A 293 17.81 0.43 -10.81
C VAL A 293 18.81 0.40 -11.97
N LEU A 294 19.89 1.18 -11.90
CA LEU A 294 20.96 1.16 -12.91
C LEU A 294 21.68 -0.19 -12.92
N LEU A 295 21.96 -0.78 -11.76
CA LEU A 295 22.52 -2.13 -11.66
C LEU A 295 21.60 -3.18 -12.30
N MET A 296 20.29 -3.06 -12.10
CA MET A 296 19.30 -3.93 -12.74
C MET A 296 19.29 -3.75 -14.27
N ALA A 297 19.37 -2.50 -14.75
CA ALA A 297 19.44 -2.21 -16.18
C ALA A 297 20.71 -2.78 -16.81
N LEU A 298 21.87 -2.64 -16.16
CA LEU A 298 23.11 -3.28 -16.60
C LEU A 298 23.02 -4.80 -16.60
N GLY A 299 22.31 -5.37 -15.61
CA GLY A 299 22.05 -6.81 -15.53
C GLY A 299 21.27 -7.39 -16.71
N THR A 300 20.57 -6.56 -17.50
CA THR A 300 19.86 -7.03 -18.72
C THR A 300 20.78 -7.50 -19.83
N ALA A 301 22.06 -7.12 -19.80
CA ALA A 301 23.08 -7.64 -20.72
C ALA A 301 23.49 -9.09 -20.40
N LEU A 302 23.08 -9.61 -19.25
CA LEU A 302 23.36 -10.97 -18.78
C LEU A 302 22.06 -11.81 -18.78
N PRO A 303 22.14 -13.13 -18.74
CA PRO A 303 20.97 -13.99 -18.56
C PRO A 303 20.22 -13.64 -17.27
N PHE A 304 18.89 -13.70 -17.33
CA PHE A 304 18.05 -13.50 -16.13
C PHE A 304 18.40 -14.53 -15.05
N SER A 305 18.73 -14.03 -13.88
CA SER A 305 19.12 -14.83 -12.73
C SER A 305 18.73 -14.14 -11.43
N PHE A 306 18.83 -14.82 -10.31
CA PHE A 306 18.68 -14.21 -9.00
C PHE A 306 19.59 -12.98 -8.84
N ALA A 307 20.83 -13.08 -9.31
CA ALA A 307 21.81 -12.03 -9.20
C ALA A 307 21.48 -10.79 -10.05
N THR A 308 20.86 -10.96 -11.22
CA THR A 308 20.57 -9.85 -12.13
C THR A 308 19.21 -9.19 -11.86
N VAL A 309 18.29 -9.86 -11.15
CA VAL A 309 16.95 -9.35 -10.87
C VAL A 309 16.73 -9.10 -9.38
N VAL A 310 16.99 -10.09 -8.52
CA VAL A 310 16.64 -10.00 -7.09
C VAL A 310 17.67 -9.22 -6.28
N LEU A 311 18.98 -9.43 -6.52
CA LEU A 311 20.01 -8.69 -5.79
C LEU A 311 19.95 -7.17 -5.99
N PRO A 312 19.80 -6.64 -7.23
CA PRO A 312 19.59 -5.20 -7.40
C PRO A 312 18.34 -4.69 -6.69
N MET A 313 17.27 -5.51 -6.62
CA MET A 313 16.06 -5.14 -5.88
C MET A 313 16.30 -5.01 -4.37
N TRP A 314 17.25 -5.72 -3.77
CA TRP A 314 17.64 -5.49 -2.38
C TRP A 314 18.16 -4.07 -2.16
N GLY A 315 19.04 -3.58 -3.05
CA GLY A 315 19.52 -2.20 -3.02
C GLY A 315 18.40 -1.19 -3.19
N ILE A 316 17.49 -1.45 -4.14
CA ILE A 316 16.29 -0.62 -4.34
C ILE A 316 15.43 -0.61 -3.07
N ALA A 317 15.23 -1.76 -2.41
CA ALA A 317 14.44 -1.88 -1.18
C ALA A 317 15.04 -1.09 -0.01
N VAL A 318 16.37 -1.07 0.11
CA VAL A 318 17.07 -0.23 1.10
C VAL A 318 16.77 1.24 0.85
N GLY A 319 16.99 1.72 -0.38
CA GLY A 319 16.71 3.11 -0.75
C GLY A 319 15.23 3.49 -0.54
N LEU A 320 14.32 2.60 -0.93
CA LEU A 320 12.88 2.74 -0.75
C LEU A 320 12.52 2.98 0.72
N VAL A 321 12.97 2.12 1.63
CA VAL A 321 12.67 2.26 3.07
C VAL A 321 13.27 3.54 3.64
N MET A 322 14.46 3.94 3.22
CA MET A 322 15.07 5.23 3.61
C MET A 322 14.17 6.41 3.20
N VAL A 323 13.62 6.40 1.98
CA VAL A 323 12.70 7.45 1.50
C VAL A 323 11.40 7.43 2.28
N VAL A 324 10.75 6.27 2.39
CA VAL A 324 9.44 6.11 3.04
C VAL A 324 9.48 6.53 4.50
N SER A 325 10.55 6.21 5.23
CA SER A 325 10.68 6.53 6.66
C SER A 325 10.67 8.03 6.98
N VAL A 326 10.96 8.87 6.00
CA VAL A 326 11.08 10.33 6.22
C VAL A 326 10.11 11.16 5.36
N ALA A 327 9.53 10.56 4.31
CA ALA A 327 8.74 11.29 3.33
C ALA A 327 7.48 11.93 3.93
N ALA A 328 6.73 11.19 4.75
CA ALA A 328 5.54 11.70 5.41
C ALA A 328 5.87 12.88 6.34
N ASN A 329 6.95 12.76 7.14
CA ASN A 329 7.40 13.84 8.02
C ASN A 329 7.78 15.10 7.23
N GLY A 330 8.43 14.93 6.06
CA GLY A 330 8.79 16.04 5.19
C GLY A 330 7.59 16.69 4.51
N ALA A 331 6.61 15.89 4.05
CA ALA A 331 5.43 16.36 3.35
C ALA A 331 4.40 17.04 4.27
N LEU A 332 4.25 16.53 5.51
CA LEU A 332 3.15 16.88 6.41
C LEU A 332 3.56 17.85 7.53
N ARG A 333 4.85 18.23 7.61
CA ARG A 333 5.40 19.03 8.71
C ARG A 333 4.60 20.31 8.99
N ASP A 334 4.15 21.00 7.95
CA ASP A 334 3.52 22.31 8.06
C ASP A 334 1.97 22.21 8.13
N PHE A 335 1.41 21.00 8.32
CA PHE A 335 -0.02 20.70 8.27
C PHE A 335 -0.55 19.96 9.51
N ALA A 336 0.10 20.14 10.66
CA ALA A 336 -0.31 19.48 11.91
C ALA A 336 -1.74 19.86 12.34
N ASP A 337 -2.17 21.09 12.03
CA ASP A 337 -3.52 21.61 12.29
C ASP A 337 -4.64 20.89 11.52
N VAL A 338 -4.29 20.25 10.40
CA VAL A 338 -5.22 19.54 9.49
C VAL A 338 -4.70 18.14 9.13
N SER A 339 -4.01 17.50 10.05
CA SER A 339 -3.26 16.26 9.84
C SER A 339 -4.06 15.15 9.15
N GLY A 340 -5.34 14.95 9.50
CA GLY A 340 -6.18 13.91 8.88
C GLY A 340 -6.40 14.13 7.39
N MET A 341 -6.74 15.36 6.97
CA MET A 341 -6.88 15.70 5.55
C MET A 341 -5.52 15.63 4.83
N ALA A 342 -4.46 16.07 5.48
CA ALA A 342 -3.12 16.08 4.93
C ALA A 342 -2.63 14.65 4.60
N VAL A 343 -2.82 13.73 5.52
CA VAL A 343 -2.51 12.32 5.32
C VAL A 343 -3.35 11.71 4.20
N ALA A 344 -4.68 11.97 4.18
CA ALA A 344 -5.56 11.46 3.14
C ALA A 344 -5.16 11.96 1.75
N LEU A 345 -4.85 13.26 1.60
CA LEU A 345 -4.39 13.83 0.35
C LEU A 345 -3.03 13.26 -0.08
N TYR A 346 -2.11 13.11 0.87
CA TYR A 346 -0.77 12.53 0.65
C TYR A 346 -0.88 11.12 0.04
N TYR A 347 -1.66 10.23 0.64
CA TYR A 347 -1.86 8.87 0.12
C TYR A 347 -2.69 8.83 -1.16
N ALA A 348 -3.68 9.71 -1.33
CA ALA A 348 -4.47 9.77 -2.55
C ALA A 348 -3.62 10.22 -3.76
N VAL A 349 -2.82 11.27 -3.59
CA VAL A 349 -1.88 11.73 -4.64
C VAL A 349 -0.88 10.62 -4.97
N GLN A 350 -0.30 9.99 -3.95
CA GLN A 350 0.59 8.84 -4.14
C GLN A 350 -0.08 7.73 -4.96
N SER A 351 -1.31 7.35 -4.61
CA SER A 351 -2.03 6.27 -5.31
C SER A 351 -2.32 6.60 -6.77
N VAL A 352 -2.67 7.85 -7.08
CA VAL A 352 -2.86 8.31 -8.46
C VAL A 352 -1.56 8.24 -9.25
N ILE A 353 -0.45 8.73 -8.68
CA ILE A 353 0.86 8.70 -9.34
C ILE A 353 1.30 7.25 -9.57
N VAL A 354 1.22 6.40 -8.54
CA VAL A 354 1.67 5.00 -8.62
C VAL A 354 0.78 4.20 -9.57
N ALA A 355 -0.54 4.28 -9.44
CA ALA A 355 -1.45 3.57 -10.34
C ALA A 355 -1.34 4.08 -11.78
N GLY A 356 -1.25 5.40 -12.00
CA GLY A 356 -1.13 5.98 -13.34
C GLY A 356 0.20 5.63 -14.01
N PHE A 357 1.30 6.13 -13.48
CA PHE A 357 2.63 5.92 -14.08
C PHE A 357 3.10 4.46 -13.97
N GLY A 358 2.78 3.75 -12.88
CA GLY A 358 3.13 2.34 -12.72
C GLY A 358 2.39 1.46 -13.73
N THR A 359 1.10 1.71 -13.96
CA THR A 359 0.34 1.00 -14.99
C THR A 359 0.84 1.34 -16.39
N LEU A 360 1.09 2.61 -16.69
CA LEU A 360 1.67 3.00 -17.97
C LEU A 360 2.97 2.27 -18.25
N ALA A 361 3.88 2.21 -17.27
CA ALA A 361 5.14 1.49 -17.42
C ALA A 361 4.93 -0.02 -17.69
N THR A 362 3.99 -0.65 -16.99
CA THR A 362 3.75 -2.11 -17.10
C THR A 362 2.90 -2.51 -18.30
N VAL A 363 2.16 -1.57 -18.92
CA VAL A 363 1.34 -1.80 -20.11
C VAL A 363 2.09 -1.42 -21.40
N LEU A 364 2.86 -0.32 -21.39
CA LEU A 364 3.58 0.16 -22.56
C LEU A 364 4.88 -0.59 -22.82
N LEU A 365 5.51 -1.13 -21.77
CA LEU A 365 6.77 -1.86 -21.87
C LEU A 365 6.53 -3.37 -21.66
N PRO A 366 7.40 -4.25 -22.23
CA PRO A 366 7.25 -5.68 -22.10
C PRO A 366 7.26 -6.12 -20.62
N GLY A 367 6.12 -6.60 -20.14
CA GLY A 367 5.93 -6.93 -18.71
C GLY A 367 6.59 -8.24 -18.25
N ASP A 368 7.19 -9.00 -19.18
CA ASP A 368 8.05 -10.17 -18.93
C ASP A 368 9.53 -9.79 -18.79
N THR A 369 9.84 -8.50 -18.78
CA THR A 369 11.17 -7.93 -18.63
C THR A 369 11.25 -7.01 -17.42
N VAL A 370 12.44 -6.54 -17.06
CA VAL A 370 12.65 -5.57 -15.98
C VAL A 370 12.50 -4.12 -16.45
N TRP A 371 12.29 -3.85 -17.74
CA TRP A 371 12.24 -2.51 -18.30
C TRP A 371 11.12 -1.62 -17.72
N PRO A 372 9.92 -2.11 -17.41
CA PRO A 372 8.92 -1.31 -16.69
C PRO A 372 9.44 -0.75 -15.36
N LEU A 373 10.17 -1.59 -14.61
CA LEU A 373 10.77 -1.19 -13.33
C LEU A 373 11.90 -0.19 -13.53
N VAL A 374 12.75 -0.41 -14.52
CA VAL A 374 13.86 0.50 -14.87
C VAL A 374 13.32 1.87 -15.27
N ALA A 375 12.33 1.93 -16.15
CA ALA A 375 11.72 3.18 -16.60
C ALA A 375 11.10 3.97 -15.43
N TYR A 376 10.25 3.32 -14.63
CA TYR A 376 9.60 3.95 -13.48
C TYR A 376 10.62 4.36 -12.42
N GLY A 377 11.52 3.44 -12.06
CA GLY A 377 12.51 3.59 -10.99
C GLY A 377 13.66 4.56 -11.31
N LEU A 378 13.81 4.98 -12.56
CA LEU A 378 14.66 6.11 -12.94
C LEU A 378 13.86 7.42 -13.01
N LEU A 379 12.73 7.43 -13.71
CA LEU A 379 11.97 8.65 -14.01
C LEU A 379 11.56 9.39 -12.74
N LEU A 380 10.85 8.72 -11.83
CA LEU A 380 10.28 9.40 -10.67
C LEU A 380 11.31 9.71 -9.56
N PRO A 381 12.26 8.83 -9.22
CA PRO A 381 13.34 9.21 -8.29
C PRO A 381 14.19 10.36 -8.79
N LEU A 382 14.55 10.41 -10.08
CA LEU A 382 15.29 11.54 -10.66
C LEU A 382 14.46 12.82 -10.64
N ALA A 383 13.18 12.78 -11.01
CA ALA A 383 12.28 13.92 -10.89
C ALA A 383 12.19 14.42 -9.43
N SER A 384 12.16 13.51 -8.46
CA SER A 384 12.14 13.86 -7.03
C SER A 384 13.45 14.51 -6.58
N LEU A 385 14.60 14.03 -7.06
CA LEU A 385 15.92 14.64 -6.79
C LEU A 385 16.01 16.05 -7.35
N ILE A 386 15.51 16.28 -8.57
CA ILE A 386 15.41 17.60 -9.20
C ILE A 386 14.51 18.52 -8.37
N ALA A 387 13.35 18.04 -7.93
CA ALA A 387 12.44 18.81 -7.08
C ALA A 387 13.08 19.22 -5.73
N VAL A 388 13.85 18.31 -5.10
CA VAL A 388 14.61 18.64 -3.88
C VAL A 388 15.68 19.69 -4.13
N ALA A 389 16.37 19.63 -5.28
CA ALA A 389 17.36 20.63 -5.66
C ALA A 389 16.70 22.00 -5.88
N ALA A 390 15.57 22.05 -6.59
CA ALA A 390 14.81 23.27 -6.84
C ALA A 390 14.27 23.93 -5.56
N LEU A 391 13.88 23.15 -4.54
CA LEU A 391 13.53 23.70 -3.21
C LEU A 391 14.71 24.41 -2.52
N ARG A 392 15.95 23.97 -2.78
CA ARG A 392 17.15 24.65 -2.24
C ARG A 392 17.35 26.07 -2.77
N CYS A 393 16.98 26.28 -4.03
CA CYS A 393 17.19 27.58 -4.69
C CYS A 393 16.13 28.63 -4.29
N ARG A 394 15.05 28.20 -3.58
CA ARG A 394 13.94 29.07 -3.16
C ARG A 394 13.90 29.37 -1.66
N ALA A 395 14.72 28.68 -0.86
CA ALA A 395 14.92 28.88 0.57
C ALA A 395 16.22 29.64 0.84
#